data_566b9a3c49ecebe2f83dd69ccbf57183
#
_entry.id   566b9a3c49ecebe2f83dd69ccbf57183
#
_cell.length_a   1.000
_cell.length_b   1.000
_cell.length_c   1.000
_cell.angle_alpha   90.00
_cell.angle_beta   90.00
_cell.angle_gamma   90.00
#
_symmetry.space_group_name_H-M   'P 1'
#
loop_
_entity.id
_entity.type
_entity.pdbx_description
1 polymer ?
#
loop_
_entity_poly.entity_id
_entity_poly.type
_entity_poly.pdbx_seq_one_letter_code
_entity_poly.pdbx_strand_id
1 'polypeptide(L)'
;PVFIALRFRRSNLTIVSINIASPARVSLDGGPKKIRSGIFKMPISEPILLDFLGFDGDGVGDPRTHGGKDMAVCAYCVDHFPYWKEKLQRNIVSGSFGENLSLMGMPETAINIGDIFEIGSAQIQVSQPRQPCHKLNKVFNDQSMACSVKKTGFSGYYLRVLKTGMVEPGSLIKLIHKDPNGFSVEKANALLRKGGANIKHIEELISLSALSDEWREIIQKRLNKMKVF
;
A
#
# COMPACT_ATOMS: atom_id res chain seq x y z
N PRO A 1 -31.74 2.35 -31.76
CA PRO A 1 -30.61 2.67 -30.89
C PRO A 1 -30.10 1.39 -30.22
N VAL A 2 -28.93 0.95 -30.69
CA VAL A 2 -28.29 -0.26 -30.18
C VAL A 2 -27.51 0.16 -28.93
N PHE A 3 -27.96 -0.27 -27.76
CA PHE A 3 -27.19 -0.17 -26.52
C PHE A 3 -26.03 -1.16 -26.60
N ILE A 4 -24.83 -0.66 -26.92
CA ILE A 4 -23.61 -1.41 -26.75
C ILE A 4 -23.32 -1.43 -25.25
N ALA A 5 -23.70 -2.52 -24.59
CA ALA A 5 -23.25 -2.80 -23.23
C ALA A 5 -21.71 -3.01 -23.26
N LEU A 6 -20.97 -2.00 -22.86
CA LEU A 6 -19.55 -2.13 -22.55
C LEU A 6 -19.41 -3.20 -21.47
N ARG A 7 -19.14 -4.45 -21.88
CA ARG A 7 -18.65 -5.48 -20.97
C ARG A 7 -17.30 -4.98 -20.43
N PHE A 8 -17.30 -4.45 -19.22
CA PHE A 8 -16.07 -4.32 -18.44
C PHE A 8 -15.41 -5.72 -18.43
N ARG A 9 -14.34 -5.89 -19.19
CA ARG A 9 -13.45 -7.03 -19.02
C ARG A 9 -13.04 -6.98 -17.56
N ARG A 10 -13.34 -8.03 -16.80
CA ARG A 10 -12.71 -8.23 -15.47
C ARG A 10 -11.20 -8.18 -15.72
N SER A 11 -10.57 -7.07 -15.38
CA SER A 11 -9.12 -7.00 -15.37
C SER A 11 -8.66 -8.07 -14.38
N ASN A 12 -7.89 -9.03 -14.85
CA ASN A 12 -7.32 -10.04 -13.98
C ASN A 12 -6.45 -9.33 -12.96
N LEU A 13 -6.76 -9.47 -11.68
CA LEU A 13 -5.93 -8.98 -10.60
C LEU A 13 -4.62 -9.77 -10.64
N THR A 14 -3.50 -9.09 -10.75
CA THR A 14 -2.20 -9.76 -11.02
C THR A 14 -1.08 -9.14 -10.22
N ILE A 15 -0.18 -9.97 -9.72
CA ILE A 15 1.12 -9.56 -9.19
C ILE A 15 2.03 -9.28 -10.38
N VAL A 16 2.26 -8.00 -10.67
CA VAL A 16 3.18 -7.58 -11.74
C VAL A 16 4.63 -7.82 -11.34
N SER A 17 4.95 -7.57 -10.07
CA SER A 17 6.30 -7.76 -9.54
C SER A 17 6.26 -7.97 -8.03
N ILE A 18 7.17 -8.80 -7.54
CA ILE A 18 7.52 -8.91 -6.11
C ILE A 18 8.88 -8.26 -5.95
N ASN A 19 8.99 -7.32 -5.00
CA ASN A 19 10.19 -6.54 -4.80
C ASN A 19 10.65 -6.65 -3.35
N ILE A 20 11.93 -6.93 -3.14
CA ILE A 20 12.54 -7.08 -1.81
C ILE A 20 13.81 -6.25 -1.68
N ALA A 21 14.18 -5.94 -0.46
CA ALA A 21 15.47 -5.35 -0.10
C ALA A 21 15.84 -5.66 1.34
N SER A 22 16.99 -6.25 1.56
CA SER A 22 17.59 -6.28 2.89
C SER A 22 17.98 -4.88 3.32
N PRO A 23 17.67 -4.43 4.57
CA PRO A 23 17.98 -3.09 5.03
C PRO A 23 19.46 -2.83 5.07
N ALA A 24 19.92 -1.84 4.33
CA ALA A 24 21.32 -1.42 4.25
C ALA A 24 21.50 0.07 4.59
N ARG A 25 22.74 0.51 4.85
CA ARG A 25 23.07 1.93 4.96
C ARG A 25 23.18 2.54 3.56
N VAL A 26 22.14 3.27 3.16
CA VAL A 26 22.00 3.84 1.83
C VAL A 26 21.87 5.36 1.88
N SER A 27 22.37 6.06 0.84
CA SER A 27 22.00 7.43 0.56
C SER A 27 20.68 7.43 -0.21
N LEU A 28 19.75 8.28 0.19
CA LEU A 28 18.45 8.37 -0.50
C LEU A 28 18.49 9.32 -1.71
N ASP A 29 19.47 10.25 -1.72
CA ASP A 29 19.58 11.34 -2.68
C ASP A 29 20.97 11.42 -3.36
N GLY A 30 21.80 10.38 -3.17
CA GLY A 30 23.18 10.36 -3.64
C GLY A 30 24.16 11.18 -2.78
N GLY A 31 23.68 11.94 -1.78
CA GLY A 31 24.50 12.73 -0.87
C GLY A 31 25.26 11.91 0.19
N PRO A 32 26.09 12.56 1.01
CA PRO A 32 26.94 11.87 1.99
C PRO A 32 26.18 11.26 3.17
N LYS A 33 24.97 11.76 3.45
CA LYS A 33 24.16 11.26 4.58
C LYS A 33 23.55 9.91 4.26
N LYS A 34 23.98 8.88 4.98
CA LYS A 34 23.42 7.51 4.87
C LYS A 34 22.48 7.21 6.03
N ILE A 35 21.39 6.54 5.74
CA ILE A 35 20.43 6.00 6.71
C ILE A 35 20.23 4.51 6.48
N ARG A 36 19.83 3.75 7.51
CA ARG A 36 19.41 2.36 7.34
C ARG A 36 18.02 2.35 6.68
N SER A 37 17.89 1.71 5.52
CA SER A 37 16.63 1.65 4.78
C SER A 37 16.58 0.44 3.87
N GLY A 38 15.37 -0.14 3.71
CA GLY A 38 15.02 -1.14 2.70
C GLY A 38 14.10 -0.56 1.62
N ILE A 39 14.17 0.76 1.34
CA ILE A 39 13.26 1.42 0.40
C ILE A 39 13.60 1.12 -1.07
N PHE A 40 14.86 0.83 -1.37
CA PHE A 40 15.30 0.50 -2.73
C PHE A 40 15.08 -0.99 -2.99
N LYS A 41 13.81 -1.36 -3.15
CA LYS A 41 13.42 -2.73 -3.42
C LYS A 41 13.66 -3.09 -4.88
N MET A 42 14.18 -4.30 -5.08
CA MET A 42 14.49 -4.85 -6.40
C MET A 42 13.55 -6.01 -6.72
N PRO A 43 13.10 -6.12 -7.99
CA PRO A 43 12.26 -7.22 -8.40
C PRO A 43 13.01 -8.56 -8.31
N ILE A 44 12.27 -9.61 -8.00
CA ILE A 44 12.73 -11.01 -8.05
C ILE A 44 11.98 -11.75 -9.15
N SER A 45 12.59 -12.84 -9.65
CA SER A 45 12.02 -13.70 -10.70
C SER A 45 11.54 -15.04 -10.15
N GLU A 46 12.06 -15.46 -9.00
CA GLU A 46 11.79 -16.78 -8.43
C GLU A 46 10.66 -16.74 -7.40
N PRO A 47 9.97 -17.88 -7.17
CA PRO A 47 9.02 -18.00 -6.08
C PRO A 47 9.70 -17.73 -4.73
N ILE A 48 9.00 -17.05 -3.83
CA ILE A 48 9.52 -16.64 -2.54
C ILE A 48 8.53 -16.97 -1.43
N LEU A 49 9.03 -17.30 -0.24
CA LEU A 49 8.21 -17.49 0.95
C LEU A 49 7.68 -16.13 1.45
N LEU A 50 6.37 -16.07 1.65
CA LEU A 50 5.71 -15.01 2.38
C LEU A 50 5.35 -15.51 3.78
N ASP A 51 6.03 -14.97 4.80
CA ASP A 51 5.77 -15.27 6.20
C ASP A 51 4.95 -14.14 6.87
N PHE A 52 4.56 -14.32 8.13
CA PHE A 52 3.73 -13.37 8.90
C PHE A 52 4.34 -11.98 9.05
N LEU A 53 5.63 -11.82 8.87
CA LEU A 53 6.33 -10.53 8.96
C LEU A 53 6.78 -9.97 7.61
N GLY A 54 6.49 -10.66 6.50
CA GLY A 54 6.82 -10.24 5.14
C GLY A 54 7.54 -11.30 4.33
N PHE A 55 8.08 -10.88 3.19
CA PHE A 55 8.82 -11.77 2.29
C PHE A 55 10.20 -12.12 2.86
N ASP A 56 10.62 -13.36 2.64
CA ASP A 56 11.97 -13.80 3.00
C ASP A 56 13.03 -12.91 2.33
N GLY A 57 14.11 -12.60 3.04
CA GLY A 57 15.16 -11.70 2.57
C GLY A 57 14.77 -10.20 2.49
N ASP A 58 13.49 -9.84 2.73
CA ASP A 58 13.07 -8.44 2.82
C ASP A 58 13.25 -7.89 4.25
N GLY A 59 13.20 -6.56 4.38
CA GLY A 59 13.20 -5.95 5.69
C GLY A 59 13.00 -4.44 5.68
N VAL A 60 12.85 -3.89 6.88
CA VAL A 60 12.64 -2.45 7.11
C VAL A 60 13.81 -1.83 7.85
N GLY A 61 14.12 -0.58 7.53
CA GLY A 61 15.24 0.12 8.15
C GLY A 61 15.00 0.57 9.59
N ASP A 62 13.74 0.85 9.95
CA ASP A 62 13.32 1.20 11.30
C ASP A 62 12.04 0.41 11.66
N PRO A 63 12.19 -0.70 12.39
CA PRO A 63 11.07 -1.55 12.79
C PRO A 63 10.06 -0.88 13.74
N ARG A 64 10.41 0.24 14.39
CA ARG A 64 9.51 0.95 15.30
C ARG A 64 8.46 1.78 14.57
N THR A 65 8.75 2.17 13.32
CA THR A 65 7.89 3.03 12.49
C THR A 65 7.41 2.34 11.22
N HIS A 66 8.00 1.23 10.85
CA HIS A 66 7.67 0.47 9.66
C HIS A 66 7.83 -1.02 9.96
N GLY A 67 6.88 -1.84 9.51
CA GLY A 67 6.91 -3.29 9.74
C GLY A 67 5.92 -3.73 10.82
N GLY A 68 6.08 -4.97 11.28
CA GLY A 68 5.11 -5.65 12.13
C GLY A 68 4.00 -6.35 11.33
N LYS A 69 3.16 -7.13 12.04
CA LYS A 69 2.17 -8.00 11.39
C LYS A 69 1.20 -7.26 10.47
N ASP A 70 0.79 -6.06 10.83
CA ASP A 70 -0.17 -5.27 10.05
C ASP A 70 0.46 -4.54 8.86
N MET A 71 1.77 -4.45 8.82
CA MET A 71 2.55 -3.87 7.74
C MET A 71 3.54 -4.88 7.12
N ALA A 72 3.18 -6.16 7.13
CA ALA A 72 4.02 -7.24 6.62
C ALA A 72 4.36 -7.07 5.13
N VAL A 73 3.39 -6.59 4.33
CA VAL A 73 3.55 -6.37 2.90
C VAL A 73 3.05 -4.99 2.52
N CYS A 74 3.88 -4.21 1.85
CA CYS A 74 3.50 -2.95 1.23
C CYS A 74 3.08 -3.21 -0.23
N ALA A 75 1.87 -2.83 -0.59
CA ALA A 75 1.33 -2.94 -1.95
C ALA A 75 1.17 -1.58 -2.62
N TYR A 76 1.39 -1.53 -3.93
CA TYR A 76 1.18 -0.35 -4.75
C TYR A 76 0.56 -0.72 -6.10
N CYS A 77 -0.44 0.05 -6.57
CA CYS A 77 -1.10 -0.20 -7.84
C CYS A 77 -0.30 0.39 -9.01
N VAL A 78 0.10 -0.46 -9.97
CA VAL A 78 0.85 -0.01 -11.15
C VAL A 78 0.00 0.82 -12.12
N ASP A 79 -1.33 0.79 -11.98
CA ASP A 79 -2.24 1.60 -12.80
C ASP A 79 -1.99 3.11 -12.58
N HIS A 80 -1.31 3.49 -11.49
CA HIS A 80 -0.88 4.86 -11.22
C HIS A 80 0.43 5.27 -11.90
N PHE A 81 1.20 4.32 -12.45
CA PHE A 81 2.51 4.61 -13.06
C PHE A 81 2.45 5.59 -14.23
N PRO A 82 1.45 5.53 -15.15
CA PRO A 82 1.32 6.52 -16.22
C PRO A 82 1.21 7.96 -15.72
N TYR A 83 0.40 8.19 -14.67
CA TYR A 83 0.28 9.51 -14.03
C TYR A 83 1.63 9.99 -13.46
N TRP A 84 2.35 9.13 -12.75
CA TRP A 84 3.63 9.52 -12.17
C TRP A 84 4.71 9.71 -13.23
N LYS A 85 4.72 8.89 -14.28
CA LYS A 85 5.64 9.05 -15.42
C LYS A 85 5.45 10.41 -16.09
N GLU A 86 4.22 10.82 -16.34
CA GLU A 86 3.91 12.13 -16.92
C GLU A 86 4.30 13.26 -15.96
N LYS A 87 3.88 13.18 -14.68
CA LYS A 87 4.15 14.23 -13.70
C LYS A 87 5.64 14.44 -13.41
N LEU A 88 6.41 13.36 -13.33
CA LEU A 88 7.82 13.40 -12.93
C LEU A 88 8.77 13.43 -14.13
N GLN A 89 8.26 13.33 -15.36
CA GLN A 89 9.03 13.27 -16.61
C GLN A 89 10.16 12.24 -16.58
N ARG A 90 9.89 11.09 -15.92
CA ARG A 90 10.85 9.99 -15.80
C ARG A 90 10.15 8.65 -15.78
N ASN A 91 10.90 7.60 -16.09
CA ASN A 91 10.36 6.25 -16.03
C ASN A 91 10.08 5.83 -14.58
N ILE A 92 8.94 5.17 -14.36
CA ILE A 92 8.52 4.59 -13.08
C ILE A 92 8.46 3.08 -13.27
N VAL A 93 9.12 2.35 -12.40
CA VAL A 93 9.20 0.89 -12.44
C VAL A 93 8.74 0.30 -11.11
N SER A 94 8.45 -0.99 -11.09
CA SER A 94 8.13 -1.73 -9.87
C SER A 94 9.22 -1.55 -8.81
N GLY A 95 8.82 -1.40 -7.54
CA GLY A 95 9.72 -1.07 -6.42
C GLY A 95 10.02 0.42 -6.24
N SER A 96 9.65 1.29 -7.20
CA SER A 96 9.96 2.74 -7.16
C SER A 96 9.41 3.44 -5.92
N PHE A 97 8.29 3.00 -5.39
CA PHE A 97 7.68 3.55 -4.17
C PHE A 97 8.14 2.79 -2.91
N GLY A 98 9.05 1.82 -3.04
CA GLY A 98 9.48 0.95 -1.94
C GLY A 98 8.42 -0.09 -1.56
N GLU A 99 7.54 -0.42 -2.48
CA GLU A 99 6.51 -1.46 -2.32
C GLU A 99 7.10 -2.86 -2.52
N ASN A 100 6.53 -3.83 -1.81
CA ASN A 100 6.82 -5.26 -1.99
C ASN A 100 6.03 -5.85 -3.16
N LEU A 101 4.76 -5.51 -3.27
CA LEU A 101 3.89 -5.96 -4.34
C LEU A 101 3.51 -4.82 -5.25
N SER A 102 3.91 -4.90 -6.52
CA SER A 102 3.40 -4.06 -7.59
C SER A 102 2.21 -4.78 -8.22
N LEU A 103 1.01 -4.23 -8.07
CA LEU A 103 -0.27 -4.89 -8.37
C LEU A 103 -1.01 -4.20 -9.51
N MET A 104 -1.60 -4.98 -10.42
CA MET A 104 -2.47 -4.48 -11.48
C MET A 104 -3.95 -4.66 -11.10
N GLY A 105 -4.77 -3.66 -11.39
CA GLY A 105 -6.22 -3.70 -11.19
C GLY A 105 -6.68 -3.56 -9.74
N MET A 106 -5.78 -3.13 -8.82
CA MET A 106 -6.06 -3.02 -7.39
C MET A 106 -5.82 -1.59 -6.84
N PRO A 107 -6.46 -0.55 -7.42
CA PRO A 107 -6.33 0.81 -6.90
C PRO A 107 -7.05 0.96 -5.55
N GLU A 108 -6.68 1.97 -4.80
CA GLU A 108 -7.19 2.29 -3.45
C GLU A 108 -8.71 2.49 -3.40
N THR A 109 -9.32 2.85 -4.53
CA THR A 109 -10.79 3.01 -4.69
C THR A 109 -11.54 1.69 -4.80
N ALA A 110 -10.89 0.62 -5.24
CA ALA A 110 -11.50 -0.69 -5.47
C ALA A 110 -11.28 -1.68 -4.30
N ILE A 111 -10.30 -1.40 -3.43
CA ILE A 111 -9.87 -2.29 -2.34
C ILE A 111 -10.36 -1.75 -1.01
N ASN A 112 -10.97 -2.61 -0.18
CA ASN A 112 -11.47 -2.24 1.15
C ASN A 112 -10.53 -2.74 2.25
N ILE A 113 -10.51 -2.03 3.37
CA ILE A 113 -9.94 -2.53 4.63
C ILE A 113 -10.71 -3.81 5.00
N GLY A 114 -9.98 -4.91 5.25
CA GLY A 114 -10.56 -6.20 5.57
C GLY A 114 -10.74 -7.15 4.38
N ASP A 115 -10.64 -6.68 3.13
CA ASP A 115 -10.64 -7.58 1.96
C ASP A 115 -9.50 -8.62 2.10
N ILE A 116 -9.81 -9.90 1.82
CA ILE A 116 -8.85 -11.01 1.90
C ILE A 116 -8.62 -11.57 0.50
N PHE A 117 -7.36 -11.75 0.18
CA PHE A 117 -6.92 -12.29 -1.11
C PHE A 117 -6.06 -13.54 -0.91
N GLU A 118 -6.19 -14.47 -1.84
CA GLU A 118 -5.27 -15.58 -2.03
C GLU A 118 -4.25 -15.21 -3.11
N ILE A 119 -2.96 -15.39 -2.80
CA ILE A 119 -1.83 -15.15 -3.70
C ILE A 119 -0.87 -16.34 -3.61
N GLY A 120 -0.71 -17.09 -4.70
CA GLY A 120 0.00 -18.37 -4.63
C GLY A 120 -0.65 -19.30 -3.59
N SER A 121 0.12 -19.76 -2.59
CA SER A 121 -0.41 -20.56 -1.48
C SER A 121 -0.64 -19.75 -0.19
N ALA A 122 -0.36 -18.43 -0.20
CA ALA A 122 -0.54 -17.54 0.93
C ALA A 122 -1.92 -16.84 0.93
N GLN A 123 -2.34 -16.33 2.11
CA GLN A 123 -3.51 -15.48 2.24
C GLN A 123 -3.13 -14.16 2.93
N ILE A 124 -3.58 -13.06 2.36
CA ILE A 124 -3.30 -11.70 2.81
C ILE A 124 -4.59 -10.92 3.03
N GLN A 125 -4.58 -9.99 3.98
CA GLN A 125 -5.71 -9.10 4.28
C GLN A 125 -5.28 -7.65 4.27
N VAL A 126 -6.09 -6.78 3.68
CA VAL A 126 -5.88 -5.33 3.72
C VAL A 126 -6.06 -4.83 5.15
N SER A 127 -5.01 -4.27 5.73
CA SER A 127 -4.95 -3.83 7.13
C SER A 127 -5.09 -2.32 7.31
N GLN A 128 -4.48 -1.54 6.40
CA GLN A 128 -4.45 -0.09 6.50
C GLN A 128 -3.99 0.59 5.21
N PRO A 129 -4.38 1.86 4.96
CA PRO A 129 -3.73 2.68 3.95
C PRO A 129 -2.27 2.95 4.31
N ARG A 130 -1.42 3.09 3.30
CA ARG A 130 -0.04 3.54 3.51
C ARG A 130 0.02 5.04 3.68
N GLN A 131 0.72 5.52 4.71
CA GLN A 131 1.09 6.93 4.83
C GLN A 131 2.39 7.21 4.09
N PRO A 132 2.40 8.18 3.14
CA PRO A 132 3.61 8.48 2.39
C PRO A 132 4.69 9.05 3.31
N CYS A 133 5.87 8.42 3.29
CA CYS A 133 7.01 8.83 4.08
C CYS A 133 7.79 9.94 3.36
N HIS A 134 8.35 10.89 4.10
CA HIS A 134 9.24 11.94 3.59
C HIS A 134 10.47 11.40 2.82
N LYS A 135 10.84 10.13 3.05
CA LYS A 135 11.92 9.47 2.28
C LYS A 135 11.62 9.44 0.79
N LEU A 136 10.34 9.40 0.39
CA LEU A 136 9.94 9.48 -1.02
C LEU A 136 10.43 10.78 -1.68
N ASN A 137 10.43 11.91 -0.96
CA ASN A 137 10.95 13.18 -1.49
C ASN A 137 12.40 13.04 -1.95
N LYS A 138 13.22 12.33 -1.18
CA LYS A 138 14.64 12.10 -1.49
C LYS A 138 14.82 11.07 -2.60
N VAL A 139 14.11 9.94 -2.54
CA VAL A 139 14.16 8.88 -3.57
C VAL A 139 13.77 9.43 -4.94
N PHE A 140 12.77 10.29 -4.97
CA PHE A 140 12.28 10.91 -6.20
C PHE A 140 13.00 12.21 -6.55
N ASN A 141 13.89 12.72 -5.69
CA ASN A 141 14.50 14.05 -5.81
C ASN A 141 13.47 15.15 -6.09
N ASP A 142 12.32 15.06 -5.41
CA ASP A 142 11.20 15.99 -5.49
C ASP A 142 10.65 16.26 -4.10
N GLN A 143 10.87 17.47 -3.55
CA GLN A 143 10.44 17.86 -2.22
C GLN A 143 8.92 17.82 -2.03
N SER A 144 8.16 17.82 -3.12
CA SER A 144 6.70 17.76 -3.12
C SER A 144 6.13 16.35 -3.20
N MET A 145 6.97 15.31 -3.39
CA MET A 145 6.52 13.96 -3.72
C MET A 145 5.55 13.37 -2.68
N ALA A 146 5.90 13.40 -1.40
CA ALA A 146 5.02 12.91 -0.34
C ALA A 146 3.69 13.67 -0.27
N CYS A 147 3.72 15.00 -0.52
CA CYS A 147 2.51 15.81 -0.61
C CYS A 147 1.66 15.45 -1.83
N SER A 148 2.30 15.19 -2.97
CA SER A 148 1.64 14.76 -4.21
C SER A 148 0.92 13.42 -4.03
N VAL A 149 1.58 12.45 -3.39
CA VAL A 149 0.97 11.15 -3.04
C VAL A 149 -0.24 11.34 -2.12
N LYS A 150 -0.15 12.22 -1.11
CA LYS A 150 -1.30 12.55 -0.26
C LYS A 150 -2.45 13.19 -1.02
N LYS A 151 -2.16 14.10 -1.95
CA LYS A 151 -3.18 14.82 -2.73
C LYS A 151 -3.91 13.89 -3.69
N THR A 152 -3.18 13.04 -4.40
CA THR A 152 -3.79 12.09 -5.36
C THR A 152 -4.53 10.96 -4.66
N GLY A 153 -4.08 10.54 -3.48
CA GLY A 153 -4.53 9.33 -2.81
C GLY A 153 -3.86 8.06 -3.33
N PHE A 154 -2.94 8.16 -4.28
CA PHE A 154 -2.17 7.04 -4.84
C PHE A 154 -1.06 6.63 -3.87
N SER A 155 -1.47 6.17 -2.71
CA SER A 155 -0.59 5.93 -1.57
C SER A 155 -0.06 4.51 -1.49
N GLY A 156 -0.80 3.56 -2.07
CA GLY A 156 -0.70 2.15 -1.73
C GLY A 156 -1.32 1.85 -0.37
N TYR A 157 -1.19 0.62 0.06
CA TYR A 157 -1.73 0.12 1.30
C TYR A 157 -0.87 -1.00 1.86
N TYR A 158 -1.10 -1.34 3.13
CA TYR A 158 -0.45 -2.47 3.77
C TYR A 158 -1.39 -3.67 3.87
N LEU A 159 -0.75 -4.83 3.89
CA LEU A 159 -1.39 -6.13 3.99
C LEU A 159 -0.75 -6.90 5.14
N ARG A 160 -1.59 -7.55 5.96
CA ARG A 160 -1.14 -8.56 6.90
C ARG A 160 -1.24 -9.94 6.27
N VAL A 161 -0.42 -10.86 6.72
CA VAL A 161 -0.44 -12.24 6.29
C VAL A 161 -1.31 -13.05 7.24
N LEU A 162 -2.36 -13.68 6.70
CA LEU A 162 -3.25 -14.57 7.47
C LEU A 162 -2.80 -16.03 7.40
N LYS A 163 -2.20 -16.40 6.25
CA LYS A 163 -1.63 -17.72 6.00
C LYS A 163 -0.34 -17.56 5.22
N THR A 164 0.73 -18.16 5.70
CA THR A 164 2.03 -18.17 5.02
C THR A 164 2.00 -19.07 3.78
N GLY A 165 2.87 -18.81 2.81
CA GLY A 165 2.93 -19.61 1.60
C GLY A 165 3.91 -19.09 0.57
N MET A 166 4.09 -19.86 -0.51
CA MET A 166 4.92 -19.46 -1.64
C MET A 166 4.14 -18.56 -2.58
N VAL A 167 4.78 -17.49 -3.02
CA VAL A 167 4.24 -16.50 -3.96
C VAL A 167 5.25 -16.28 -5.07
N GLU A 168 4.78 -16.12 -6.30
CA GLU A 168 5.64 -15.88 -7.46
C GLU A 168 5.15 -14.67 -8.28
N PRO A 169 6.06 -13.94 -8.97
CA PRO A 169 5.68 -12.90 -9.91
C PRO A 169 4.78 -13.45 -11.02
N GLY A 170 3.79 -12.66 -11.46
CA GLY A 170 2.82 -13.07 -12.47
C GLY A 170 1.64 -13.89 -11.94
N SER A 171 1.64 -14.29 -10.66
CA SER A 171 0.51 -14.99 -10.04
C SER A 171 -0.77 -14.17 -10.11
N LEU A 172 -1.89 -14.84 -10.38
CA LEU A 172 -3.21 -14.29 -10.26
C LEU A 172 -3.55 -14.06 -8.78
N ILE A 173 -4.27 -12.97 -8.54
CA ILE A 173 -4.77 -12.63 -7.21
C ILE A 173 -6.26 -12.97 -7.18
N LYS A 174 -6.67 -13.78 -6.21
CA LYS A 174 -8.04 -14.18 -6.03
C LYS A 174 -8.64 -13.53 -4.79
N LEU A 175 -9.68 -12.71 -4.96
CA LEU A 175 -10.47 -12.21 -3.85
C LEU A 175 -11.25 -13.39 -3.26
N ILE A 176 -10.98 -13.75 -2.00
CA ILE A 176 -11.64 -14.86 -1.29
C ILE A 176 -12.65 -14.37 -0.25
N HIS A 177 -12.49 -13.14 0.23
CA HIS A 177 -13.46 -12.49 1.09
C HIS A 177 -13.51 -10.98 0.80
N LYS A 178 -14.70 -10.46 0.50
CA LYS A 178 -14.97 -9.03 0.38
C LYS A 178 -15.51 -8.53 1.72
N ASP A 179 -14.85 -7.52 2.31
CA ASP A 179 -15.33 -6.97 3.59
C ASP A 179 -16.72 -6.34 3.42
N PRO A 180 -17.71 -6.75 4.23
CA PRO A 180 -19.10 -6.31 4.05
C PRO A 180 -19.31 -4.82 4.37
N ASN A 181 -18.40 -4.19 5.13
CA ASN A 181 -18.50 -2.78 5.46
C ASN A 181 -18.16 -1.87 4.26
N GLY A 182 -17.46 -2.39 3.25
CA GLY A 182 -17.16 -1.66 2.02
C GLY A 182 -16.35 -0.38 2.24
N PHE A 183 -15.47 -0.34 3.24
CA PHE A 183 -14.69 0.84 3.56
C PHE A 183 -13.38 0.85 2.77
N SER A 184 -13.35 1.57 1.64
CA SER A 184 -12.20 1.57 0.74
C SER A 184 -10.96 2.21 1.38
N VAL A 185 -9.78 1.79 0.91
CA VAL A 185 -8.48 2.42 1.27
C VAL A 185 -8.51 3.91 0.96
N GLU A 186 -9.10 4.31 -0.19
CA GLU A 186 -9.25 5.72 -0.57
C GLU A 186 -10.11 6.48 0.44
N LYS A 187 -11.27 5.93 0.84
CA LYS A 187 -12.16 6.53 1.84
C LYS A 187 -11.45 6.72 3.18
N ALA A 188 -10.66 5.73 3.62
CA ALA A 188 -9.86 5.85 4.84
C ALA A 188 -8.80 6.96 4.73
N ASN A 189 -8.06 7.03 3.62
CA ASN A 189 -7.09 8.09 3.37
C ASN A 189 -7.74 9.49 3.35
N ALA A 190 -8.93 9.60 2.78
CA ALA A 190 -9.65 10.88 2.71
C ALA A 190 -9.92 11.47 4.09
N LEU A 191 -10.14 10.64 5.11
CA LEU A 191 -10.37 11.10 6.48
C LEU A 191 -9.17 11.83 7.10
N LEU A 192 -7.95 11.60 6.61
CA LEU A 192 -6.75 12.30 7.08
C LEU A 192 -6.48 13.61 6.31
N ARG A 193 -7.18 13.87 5.20
CA ARG A 193 -7.02 15.12 4.45
C ARG A 193 -7.67 16.31 5.18
N LYS A 194 -7.20 17.51 4.89
CA LYS A 194 -7.82 18.76 5.41
C LYS A 194 -9.25 18.86 4.84
N GLY A 195 -10.24 19.06 5.71
CA GLY A 195 -11.66 19.11 5.31
C GLY A 195 -12.33 17.77 5.04
N GLY A 196 -11.58 16.65 5.05
CA GLY A 196 -12.13 15.31 4.80
C GLY A 196 -12.72 14.61 6.04
N ALA A 197 -12.67 15.26 7.19
CA ALA A 197 -13.10 14.66 8.44
C ALA A 197 -14.64 14.65 8.55
N ASN A 198 -15.20 13.43 8.67
CA ASN A 198 -16.60 13.17 8.98
C ASN A 198 -16.64 12.24 10.18
N ILE A 199 -17.26 12.68 11.29
CA ILE A 199 -17.29 11.93 12.56
C ILE A 199 -17.86 10.52 12.35
N LYS A 200 -18.98 10.39 11.63
CA LYS A 200 -19.62 9.10 11.35
C LYS A 200 -18.67 8.16 10.62
N HIS A 201 -18.00 8.64 9.55
CA HIS A 201 -17.03 7.81 8.82
C HIS A 201 -15.80 7.46 9.65
N ILE A 202 -15.38 8.33 10.57
CA ILE A 202 -14.28 8.05 11.49
C ILE A 202 -14.68 6.93 12.45
N GLU A 203 -15.88 7.00 13.02
CA GLU A 203 -16.41 5.96 13.93
C GLU A 203 -16.62 4.63 13.20
N GLU A 204 -17.15 4.66 11.97
CA GLU A 204 -17.22 3.48 11.09
C GLU A 204 -15.84 2.85 10.88
N LEU A 205 -14.82 3.65 10.52
CA LEU A 205 -13.47 3.12 10.29
C LEU A 205 -12.87 2.51 11.56
N ILE A 206 -13.01 3.17 12.71
CA ILE A 206 -12.51 2.67 13.99
C ILE A 206 -13.17 1.34 14.37
N SER A 207 -14.43 1.13 14.02
CA SER A 207 -15.16 -0.10 14.34
C SER A 207 -14.74 -1.32 13.52
N LEU A 208 -14.00 -1.13 12.41
CA LEU A 208 -13.56 -2.25 11.58
C LEU A 208 -12.56 -3.12 12.34
N SER A 209 -12.87 -4.39 12.55
CA SER A 209 -11.97 -5.34 13.22
C SER A 209 -10.66 -5.55 12.48
N ALA A 210 -10.69 -5.44 11.13
CA ALA A 210 -9.54 -5.59 10.26
C ALA A 210 -8.60 -4.38 10.25
N LEU A 211 -9.03 -3.21 10.73
CA LEU A 211 -8.17 -2.03 10.81
C LEU A 211 -7.00 -2.27 11.76
N SER A 212 -5.79 -1.90 11.34
CA SER A 212 -4.60 -2.00 12.20
C SER A 212 -4.72 -1.13 13.46
N ASP A 213 -4.03 -1.53 14.53
CA ASP A 213 -4.02 -0.78 15.78
C ASP A 213 -3.38 0.60 15.60
N GLU A 214 -2.29 0.71 14.81
CA GLU A 214 -1.65 1.99 14.51
C GLU A 214 -2.64 2.98 13.87
N TRP A 215 -3.37 2.55 12.85
CA TRP A 215 -4.35 3.40 12.19
C TRP A 215 -5.52 3.76 13.10
N ARG A 216 -5.98 2.81 13.91
CA ARG A 216 -7.02 3.04 14.92
C ARG A 216 -6.62 4.16 15.88
N GLU A 217 -5.38 4.15 16.36
CA GLU A 217 -4.86 5.22 17.23
C GLU A 217 -4.78 6.57 16.51
N ILE A 218 -4.28 6.61 15.28
CA ILE A 218 -4.18 7.84 14.48
C ILE A 218 -5.57 8.47 14.30
N ILE A 219 -6.54 7.67 13.92
CA ILE A 219 -7.91 8.11 13.65
C ILE A 219 -8.62 8.49 14.95
N GLN A 220 -8.40 7.76 16.05
CA GLN A 220 -8.95 8.08 17.37
C GLN A 220 -8.43 9.45 17.89
N LYS A 221 -7.12 9.71 17.72
CA LYS A 221 -6.54 11.03 18.05
C LYS A 221 -7.19 12.16 17.24
N ARG A 222 -7.53 11.90 15.96
CA ARG A 222 -8.25 12.85 15.12
C ARG A 222 -9.69 13.08 15.61
N LEU A 223 -10.42 12.02 15.92
CA LEU A 223 -11.78 12.09 16.47
C LEU A 223 -11.82 12.92 17.74
N ASN A 224 -10.90 12.65 18.67
CA ASN A 224 -10.82 13.38 19.93
C ASN A 224 -10.62 14.88 19.72
N LYS A 225 -9.74 15.28 18.76
CA LYS A 225 -9.54 16.69 18.41
C LYS A 225 -10.80 17.36 17.85
N MET A 226 -11.64 16.61 17.13
CA MET A 226 -12.87 17.15 16.54
C MET A 226 -14.01 17.29 17.55
N LYS A 227 -14.02 16.49 18.62
CA LYS A 227 -15.04 16.55 19.69
C LYS A 227 -14.76 17.64 20.73
N VAL A 228 -13.59 18.29 20.70
CA VAL A 228 -13.19 19.36 21.63
C VAL A 228 -13.58 20.76 21.10
N PHE A 229 -13.99 20.85 19.85
CA PHE A 229 -14.50 22.09 19.21
C PHE A 229 -15.98 21.94 18.85
#